data_6b8e59769f56a94d165a1abbc33b74da
#
_entry.id   6b8e59769f56a94d165a1abbc33b74da
#
_cell.length_a   1.000
_cell.length_b   1.000
_cell.length_c   1.000
_cell.angle_alpha   90.00
_cell.angle_beta   90.00
_cell.angle_gamma   90.00
#
_symmetry.space_group_name_H-M   'P 1'
#
loop_
_entity.id
_entity.type
_entity.pdbx_description
1 polymer ?
#
loop_
_entity_poly.entity_id
_entity_poly.type
_entity_poly.pdbx_seq_one_letter_code
_entity_poly.pdbx_strand_id
1 'polypeptide(L)'
;MSQTFGRPAADPGAGWAVVDVETTGFHPRQARVVSVAALALGDDGNVEGSFSSLLNPGVDPGPTHVHGLTAEMLAGQPTFGEIVDELKGVLDGRTLVAHNVGFDYAFLASEAELVGAELPVDTVMCTVELARRLDLGIDNLRLETLAAHWGVTQMRPHDALDDALVLAQILKPALAGAHERKAWLPVRPVKRRSWPNGQVTHDELLPLRTIAARLPCDFQNPGRFVAGRPLVQGMRVALSAEVSHTYEELIERVLHAGLAYADIVDQQTSLVVCDEPGPEQGRGYQAGEMGIPLVTDADFLGLLERTVGGTGVEEFADATLRGDQFTLF
;
A
#
# COMPACT_ATOMS: atom_id res chain seq x y z
N MET A 1 -29.03 -0.16 7.80
CA MET A 1 -28.25 0.71 6.91
C MET A 1 -26.95 0.00 6.67
N SER A 2 -26.78 -0.59 5.50
CA SER A 2 -25.63 -1.45 5.15
C SER A 2 -24.41 -0.55 4.95
N GLN A 3 -23.49 -0.54 5.91
CA GLN A 3 -22.14 -0.04 5.68
C GLN A 3 -21.39 -1.13 4.92
N THR A 4 -21.23 -0.94 3.64
CA THR A 4 -20.41 -1.76 2.77
C THR A 4 -18.94 -1.63 3.20
N PHE A 5 -18.44 -2.65 3.93
CA PHE A 5 -17.01 -2.89 4.03
C PHE A 5 -16.45 -3.10 2.63
N GLY A 6 -15.48 -2.32 2.25
CA GLY A 6 -14.79 -2.54 1.00
C GLY A 6 -14.55 -1.32 0.15
N ARG A 7 -14.75 -0.13 0.68
CA ARG A 7 -14.13 1.07 0.16
C ARG A 7 -13.20 1.58 1.25
N PRO A 8 -11.87 1.59 1.06
CA PRO A 8 -11.10 2.58 1.78
C PRO A 8 -11.82 3.88 1.46
N ALA A 9 -12.26 4.60 2.49
CA ALA A 9 -12.88 5.90 2.34
C ALA A 9 -11.79 6.90 1.89
N ALA A 10 -11.44 6.82 0.64
CA ALA A 10 -10.91 7.88 -0.14
C ALA A 10 -11.87 7.91 -1.33
N ASP A 11 -12.88 8.72 -1.23
CA ASP A 11 -13.39 9.36 -2.41
C ASP A 11 -12.16 9.96 -3.09
N PRO A 12 -11.76 9.55 -4.31
CA PRO A 12 -10.66 10.21 -5.02
C PRO A 12 -11.12 11.60 -5.48
N GLY A 13 -11.77 12.34 -4.60
CA GLY A 13 -12.37 13.64 -4.85
C GLY A 13 -11.39 14.78 -5.10
N ALA A 14 -10.08 14.48 -5.14
CA ALA A 14 -9.07 15.49 -5.42
C ALA A 14 -7.96 15.01 -6.38
N GLY A 15 -8.10 13.86 -7.04
CA GLY A 15 -7.13 13.38 -8.04
C GLY A 15 -5.91 12.67 -7.43
N TRP A 16 -4.83 12.59 -8.22
CA TRP A 16 -3.61 11.85 -7.91
C TRP A 16 -2.40 12.79 -7.86
N ALA A 17 -1.47 12.54 -6.97
CA ALA A 17 -0.13 13.14 -6.99
C ALA A 17 0.89 12.06 -7.31
N VAL A 18 1.36 12.01 -8.54
CA VAL A 18 2.42 11.08 -8.97
C VAL A 18 3.74 11.61 -8.52
N VAL A 19 4.53 10.80 -7.82
CA VAL A 19 5.81 11.19 -7.22
C VAL A 19 6.88 10.19 -7.55
N ASP A 20 8.10 10.69 -7.73
CA ASP A 20 9.33 9.92 -7.80
C ASP A 20 10.47 10.67 -7.11
N VAL A 21 11.39 9.94 -6.45
CA VAL A 21 12.54 10.52 -5.76
C VAL A 21 13.83 9.78 -6.08
N GLU A 22 14.92 10.54 -6.24
CA GLU A 22 16.28 10.00 -6.24
C GLU A 22 16.95 10.27 -4.88
N THR A 23 17.77 9.32 -4.42
CA THR A 23 18.26 9.33 -3.04
C THR A 23 19.73 8.97 -2.92
N THR A 24 20.37 9.38 -1.82
CA THR A 24 21.76 9.03 -1.52
C THR A 24 21.95 7.56 -1.09
N GLY A 25 20.88 6.77 -0.98
CA GLY A 25 20.93 5.36 -0.56
C GLY A 25 19.54 4.79 -0.32
N PHE A 26 19.44 3.60 0.27
CA PHE A 26 18.20 2.83 0.34
C PHE A 26 17.44 2.95 1.68
N HIS A 27 18.02 3.58 2.69
CA HIS A 27 17.43 3.63 4.03
C HIS A 27 17.02 5.07 4.39
N PRO A 28 15.73 5.40 4.46
CA PRO A 28 15.23 6.78 4.64
C PRO A 28 15.79 7.52 5.86
N ARG A 29 16.08 6.79 6.96
CA ARG A 29 16.65 7.40 8.19
C ARG A 29 18.17 7.67 8.12
N GLN A 30 18.86 7.16 7.09
CA GLN A 30 20.32 7.25 6.93
C GLN A 30 20.72 7.97 5.65
N ALA A 31 19.82 7.98 4.69
CA ALA A 31 20.03 8.59 3.38
C ALA A 31 19.10 9.80 3.19
N ARG A 32 19.37 10.59 2.19
CA ARG A 32 18.70 11.86 1.91
C ARG A 32 18.14 11.87 0.48
N VAL A 33 17.13 12.67 0.23
CA VAL A 33 16.62 12.93 -1.13
C VAL A 33 17.56 13.89 -1.87
N VAL A 34 17.91 13.58 -3.11
CA VAL A 34 18.74 14.39 -4.00
C VAL A 34 17.98 14.92 -5.21
N SER A 35 16.86 14.32 -5.56
CA SER A 35 15.93 14.81 -6.56
C SER A 35 14.51 14.42 -6.18
N VAL A 36 13.55 15.28 -6.44
CA VAL A 36 12.13 15.00 -6.25
C VAL A 36 11.33 15.56 -7.41
N ALA A 37 10.38 14.79 -7.90
CA ALA A 37 9.37 15.22 -8.83
C ALA A 37 7.98 14.84 -8.34
N ALA A 38 7.01 15.75 -8.50
CA ALA A 38 5.62 15.53 -8.16
C ALA A 38 4.72 16.15 -9.26
N LEU A 39 3.76 15.37 -9.73
CA LEU A 39 2.79 15.77 -10.77
C LEU A 39 1.38 15.64 -10.20
N ALA A 40 0.66 16.74 -10.10
CA ALA A 40 -0.77 16.70 -9.78
C ALA A 40 -1.56 16.30 -11.02
N LEU A 41 -2.36 15.26 -10.90
CA LEU A 41 -3.27 14.79 -11.97
C LEU A 41 -4.71 14.98 -11.52
N GLY A 42 -5.53 15.50 -12.41
CA GLY A 42 -6.98 15.56 -12.23
C GLY A 42 -7.64 14.18 -12.41
N ASP A 43 -8.95 14.13 -12.21
CA ASP A 43 -9.76 12.92 -12.36
C ASP A 43 -9.70 12.32 -13.78
N ASP A 44 -9.45 13.15 -14.78
CA ASP A 44 -9.28 12.74 -16.18
C ASP A 44 -7.87 12.19 -16.49
N GLY A 45 -6.96 12.23 -15.50
CA GLY A 45 -5.57 11.79 -15.60
C GLY A 45 -4.66 12.77 -16.33
N ASN A 46 -5.10 14.02 -16.56
CA ASN A 46 -4.26 15.06 -17.13
C ASN A 46 -3.47 15.79 -16.04
N VAL A 47 -2.26 16.25 -16.38
CA VAL A 47 -1.41 17.02 -15.47
C VAL A 47 -2.00 18.42 -15.28
N GLU A 48 -2.35 18.77 -14.04
CA GLU A 48 -2.88 20.08 -13.62
C GLU A 48 -1.80 20.97 -13.00
N GLY A 49 -0.77 20.35 -12.45
CA GLY A 49 0.34 21.03 -11.80
C GLY A 49 1.56 20.14 -11.70
N SER A 50 2.72 20.73 -11.57
CA SER A 50 3.97 19.99 -11.43
C SER A 50 4.95 20.75 -10.54
N PHE A 51 5.77 19.98 -9.83
CA PHE A 51 6.92 20.47 -9.09
C PHE A 51 8.07 19.50 -9.32
N SER A 52 9.28 20.02 -9.54
CA SER A 52 10.49 19.20 -9.54
C SER A 52 11.68 20.04 -9.07
N SER A 53 12.57 19.42 -8.31
CA SER A 53 13.77 20.06 -7.82
C SER A 53 14.90 19.06 -7.60
N LEU A 54 16.11 19.45 -7.95
CA LEU A 54 17.32 18.88 -7.37
C LEU A 54 17.49 19.43 -5.96
N LEU A 55 18.05 18.63 -5.06
CA LEU A 55 18.22 19.00 -3.66
C LEU A 55 19.68 18.85 -3.23
N ASN A 56 20.15 19.79 -2.42
CA ASN A 56 21.41 19.64 -1.72
C ASN A 56 21.20 18.79 -0.46
N PRO A 57 21.66 17.53 -0.42
CA PRO A 57 21.46 16.66 0.73
C PRO A 57 22.36 17.02 1.92
N GLY A 58 23.39 17.86 1.72
CA GLY A 58 24.41 18.17 2.72
C GLY A 58 25.37 17.01 3.03
N VAL A 59 25.29 15.93 2.26
CA VAL A 59 26.11 14.70 2.38
C VAL A 59 26.52 14.22 0.99
N ASP A 60 27.32 13.14 0.92
CA ASP A 60 27.69 12.51 -0.34
C ASP A 60 26.41 12.11 -1.13
N PRO A 61 26.34 12.38 -2.44
CA PRO A 61 25.15 12.10 -3.26
C PRO A 61 24.85 10.59 -3.41
N GLY A 62 25.75 9.71 -3.02
CA GLY A 62 25.52 8.26 -3.04
C GLY A 62 25.72 7.63 -4.42
N PRO A 63 24.75 6.81 -4.92
CA PRO A 63 24.94 5.98 -6.11
C PRO A 63 24.85 6.79 -7.42
N THR A 64 25.80 7.69 -7.67
CA THR A 64 25.86 8.53 -8.87
C THR A 64 25.84 7.73 -10.19
N HIS A 65 26.24 6.47 -10.15
CA HIS A 65 26.15 5.56 -11.31
C HIS A 65 24.71 5.12 -11.62
N VAL A 66 23.75 5.38 -10.73
CA VAL A 66 22.32 5.13 -10.93
C VAL A 66 21.63 6.39 -11.45
N HIS A 67 21.59 7.45 -10.65
CA HIS A 67 20.86 8.69 -10.96
C HIS A 67 21.69 9.79 -11.65
N GLY A 68 23.00 9.62 -11.81
CA GLY A 68 23.87 10.57 -12.52
C GLY A 68 24.16 11.89 -11.80
N LEU A 69 23.61 12.13 -10.60
CA LEU A 69 23.73 13.41 -9.89
C LEU A 69 25.04 13.46 -9.10
N THR A 70 25.89 14.45 -9.40
CA THR A 70 27.18 14.63 -8.72
C THR A 70 27.09 15.68 -7.61
N ALA A 71 28.06 15.70 -6.70
CA ALA A 71 28.15 16.69 -5.63
C ALA A 71 28.20 18.14 -6.17
N GLU A 72 28.87 18.35 -7.32
CA GLU A 72 28.92 19.66 -7.96
C GLU A 72 27.54 20.12 -8.48
N MET A 73 26.74 19.19 -9.03
CA MET A 73 25.39 19.50 -9.51
C MET A 73 24.47 19.88 -8.35
N LEU A 74 24.68 19.31 -7.18
CA LEU A 74 23.82 19.48 -6.01
C LEU A 74 24.26 20.61 -5.07
N ALA A 75 25.51 21.07 -5.13
CA ALA A 75 26.08 22.01 -4.16
C ALA A 75 25.33 23.35 -4.06
N GLY A 76 24.73 23.84 -5.15
CA GLY A 76 23.95 25.10 -5.19
C GLY A 76 22.46 24.93 -5.16
N GLN A 77 21.98 23.71 -4.97
CA GLN A 77 20.55 23.41 -4.97
C GLN A 77 19.91 23.68 -3.60
N PRO A 78 18.60 23.92 -3.55
CA PRO A 78 17.90 24.12 -2.28
C PRO A 78 17.94 22.85 -1.42
N THR A 79 17.76 23.02 -0.13
CA THR A 79 17.50 21.93 0.82
C THR A 79 16.03 21.51 0.75
N PHE A 80 15.68 20.34 1.29
CA PHE A 80 14.29 19.91 1.37
C PHE A 80 13.41 20.91 2.13
N GLY A 81 13.91 21.52 3.20
CA GLY A 81 13.19 22.52 3.98
C GLY A 81 12.82 23.77 3.21
N GLU A 82 13.60 24.14 2.19
CA GLU A 82 13.33 25.30 1.35
C GLU A 82 12.27 25.05 0.28
N ILE A 83 12.03 23.78 -0.07
CA ILE A 83 11.07 23.41 -1.14
C ILE A 83 9.78 22.75 -0.62
N VAL A 84 9.74 22.37 0.65
CA VAL A 84 8.67 21.54 1.19
C VAL A 84 7.28 22.16 1.04
N ASP A 85 7.16 23.49 1.11
CA ASP A 85 5.86 24.16 1.00
C ASP A 85 5.34 24.15 -0.45
N GLU A 86 6.22 24.23 -1.46
CA GLU A 86 5.83 24.07 -2.86
C GLU A 86 5.42 22.62 -3.16
N LEU A 87 6.19 21.66 -2.65
CA LEU A 87 5.87 20.25 -2.77
C LEU A 87 4.48 19.93 -2.14
N LYS A 88 4.19 20.47 -0.94
CA LYS A 88 2.88 20.33 -0.30
C LYS A 88 1.74 20.81 -1.18
N GLY A 89 1.92 21.90 -1.92
CA GLY A 89 0.90 22.42 -2.82
C GLY A 89 0.49 21.44 -3.93
N VAL A 90 1.41 20.56 -4.36
CA VAL A 90 1.13 19.50 -5.33
C VAL A 90 0.49 18.27 -4.68
N LEU A 91 0.87 17.96 -3.43
CA LEU A 91 0.41 16.77 -2.71
C LEU A 91 -0.97 16.95 -2.07
N ASP A 92 -1.31 18.19 -1.68
CA ASP A 92 -2.48 18.48 -0.85
C ASP A 92 -3.80 17.97 -1.46
N GLY A 93 -4.56 17.23 -0.63
CA GLY A 93 -5.84 16.66 -0.99
C GLY A 93 -5.79 15.53 -2.03
N ARG A 94 -4.63 15.03 -2.42
CA ARG A 94 -4.46 13.98 -3.43
C ARG A 94 -3.95 12.66 -2.84
N THR A 95 -4.28 11.55 -3.52
CA THR A 95 -3.63 10.26 -3.23
C THR A 95 -2.23 10.27 -3.85
N LEU A 96 -1.18 10.10 -3.04
CA LEU A 96 0.19 9.99 -3.52
C LEU A 96 0.39 8.64 -4.23
N VAL A 97 0.88 8.69 -5.45
CA VAL A 97 1.14 7.52 -6.31
C VAL A 97 2.61 7.46 -6.65
N ALA A 98 3.25 6.31 -6.42
CA ALA A 98 4.62 6.07 -6.84
C ALA A 98 4.83 4.63 -7.31
N HIS A 99 5.96 4.39 -7.98
CA HIS A 99 6.37 3.05 -8.40
C HIS A 99 7.18 2.40 -7.28
N ASN A 100 6.55 1.56 -6.46
CA ASN A 100 7.03 1.12 -5.15
C ASN A 100 6.88 2.20 -4.06
N VAL A 101 5.67 2.71 -3.91
CA VAL A 101 5.31 3.86 -3.07
C VAL A 101 5.86 3.82 -1.64
N GLY A 102 6.14 2.63 -1.11
CA GLY A 102 6.76 2.48 0.22
C GLY A 102 8.13 3.13 0.32
N PHE A 103 8.88 3.17 -0.78
CA PHE A 103 10.18 3.80 -0.85
C PHE A 103 10.04 5.33 -0.87
N ASP A 104 9.34 5.87 -1.86
CA ASP A 104 9.20 7.31 -2.06
C ASP A 104 8.55 8.01 -0.87
N TYR A 105 7.44 7.44 -0.39
CA TYR A 105 6.75 7.98 0.78
C TYR A 105 7.64 7.99 2.03
N ALA A 106 8.40 6.91 2.28
CA ALA A 106 9.27 6.84 3.45
C ALA A 106 10.39 7.88 3.41
N PHE A 107 10.95 8.17 2.24
CA PHE A 107 11.95 9.22 2.06
C PHE A 107 11.36 10.61 2.26
N LEU A 108 10.22 10.92 1.62
CA LEU A 108 9.55 12.21 1.82
C LEU A 108 9.13 12.42 3.27
N ALA A 109 8.61 11.39 3.94
CA ALA A 109 8.25 11.44 5.34
C ALA A 109 9.47 11.71 6.24
N SER A 110 10.60 11.03 5.98
CA SER A 110 11.85 11.22 6.71
C SER A 110 12.40 12.65 6.54
N GLU A 111 12.40 13.17 5.32
CA GLU A 111 12.83 14.56 5.05
C GLU A 111 11.91 15.58 5.73
N ALA A 112 10.59 15.36 5.69
CA ALA A 112 9.64 16.24 6.36
C ALA A 112 9.84 16.24 7.88
N GLU A 113 10.08 15.06 8.49
CA GLU A 113 10.40 14.95 9.92
C GLU A 113 11.66 15.73 10.30
N LEU A 114 12.72 15.66 9.48
CA LEU A 114 13.97 16.37 9.72
C LEU A 114 13.80 17.88 9.76
N VAL A 115 12.87 18.43 8.97
CA VAL A 115 12.60 19.88 8.91
C VAL A 115 11.38 20.29 9.75
N GLY A 116 10.78 19.36 10.50
CA GLY A 116 9.60 19.63 11.32
C GLY A 116 8.34 19.94 10.51
N ALA A 117 8.28 19.49 9.26
CA ALA A 117 7.13 19.69 8.39
C ALA A 117 6.17 18.51 8.44
N GLU A 118 4.90 18.76 8.09
CA GLU A 118 3.88 17.76 7.91
C GLU A 118 3.56 17.61 6.42
N LEU A 119 3.56 16.37 5.91
CA LEU A 119 3.13 16.10 4.54
C LEU A 119 1.60 15.98 4.52
N PRO A 120 0.89 16.68 3.62
CA PRO A 120 -0.57 16.61 3.49
C PRO A 120 -0.99 15.37 2.67
N VAL A 121 -0.53 14.20 3.08
CA VAL A 121 -0.80 12.92 2.41
C VAL A 121 -1.61 12.05 3.35
N ASP A 122 -2.84 11.75 3.00
CA ASP A 122 -3.72 10.86 3.77
C ASP A 122 -3.78 9.45 3.20
N THR A 123 -3.54 9.32 1.88
CA THR A 123 -3.58 8.04 1.18
C THR A 123 -2.45 7.91 0.17
N VAL A 124 -2.00 6.69 -0.05
CA VAL A 124 -1.00 6.35 -1.05
C VAL A 124 -1.46 5.18 -1.92
N MET A 125 -0.92 5.08 -3.14
CA MET A 125 -1.15 3.96 -4.05
C MET A 125 0.14 3.51 -4.72
N CYS A 126 0.37 2.19 -4.75
CA CYS A 126 1.54 1.58 -5.39
C CYS A 126 1.18 1.09 -6.80
N THR A 127 1.87 1.57 -7.84
CA THR A 127 1.63 1.10 -9.21
C THR A 127 2.15 -0.30 -9.48
N VAL A 128 3.15 -0.78 -8.73
CA VAL A 128 3.58 -2.18 -8.79
C VAL A 128 2.45 -3.11 -8.32
N GLU A 129 1.78 -2.76 -7.22
CA GLU A 129 0.64 -3.53 -6.72
C GLU A 129 -0.56 -3.46 -7.65
N LEU A 130 -0.82 -2.29 -8.22
CA LEU A 130 -1.87 -2.13 -9.24
C LEU A 130 -1.60 -3.02 -10.46
N ALA A 131 -0.37 -3.00 -10.98
CA ALA A 131 0.02 -3.80 -12.14
C ALA A 131 -0.09 -5.32 -11.87
N ARG A 132 0.23 -5.78 -10.66
CA ARG A 132 0.01 -7.19 -10.26
C ARG A 132 -1.45 -7.60 -10.38
N ARG A 133 -2.38 -6.73 -9.96
CA ARG A 133 -3.83 -7.00 -10.03
C ARG A 133 -4.38 -6.99 -11.45
N LEU A 134 -3.70 -6.32 -12.35
CA LEU A 134 -4.10 -6.28 -13.75
C LEU A 134 -3.69 -7.54 -14.52
N ASP A 135 -2.78 -8.34 -13.99
CA ASP A 135 -2.26 -9.56 -14.64
C ASP A 135 -1.95 -9.32 -16.13
N LEU A 136 -0.95 -8.46 -16.37
CA LEU A 136 -0.67 -7.93 -17.69
C LEU A 136 0.04 -8.92 -18.62
N GLY A 137 0.44 -10.10 -18.13
CA GLY A 137 1.16 -11.10 -18.89
C GLY A 137 2.56 -10.65 -19.32
N ILE A 138 3.24 -9.83 -18.52
CA ILE A 138 4.58 -9.29 -18.75
C ILE A 138 5.61 -9.96 -17.82
N ASP A 139 6.88 -9.98 -18.23
CA ASP A 139 7.94 -10.71 -17.52
C ASP A 139 8.27 -10.17 -16.12
N ASN A 140 8.11 -8.86 -15.93
CA ASN A 140 8.36 -8.19 -14.64
C ASN A 140 7.57 -6.88 -14.55
N LEU A 141 7.55 -6.29 -13.35
CA LEU A 141 6.79 -5.07 -13.05
C LEU A 141 7.68 -3.83 -12.87
N ARG A 142 8.83 -3.77 -13.53
CA ARG A 142 9.67 -2.58 -13.54
C ARG A 142 8.99 -1.46 -14.32
N LEU A 143 9.29 -0.22 -13.98
CA LEU A 143 8.71 0.96 -14.65
C LEU A 143 8.92 0.92 -16.16
N GLU A 144 10.14 0.60 -16.62
CA GLU A 144 10.48 0.44 -18.03
C GLU A 144 9.63 -0.61 -18.75
N THR A 145 9.32 -1.74 -18.09
CA THR A 145 8.50 -2.81 -18.66
C THR A 145 7.04 -2.40 -18.75
N LEU A 146 6.52 -1.73 -17.72
CA LEU A 146 5.17 -1.17 -17.73
C LEU A 146 5.03 -0.05 -18.78
N ALA A 147 6.02 0.82 -18.91
CA ALA A 147 6.06 1.85 -19.93
C ALA A 147 5.98 1.23 -21.33
N ALA A 148 6.83 0.23 -21.62
CA ALA A 148 6.81 -0.48 -22.89
C ALA A 148 5.46 -1.16 -23.17
N HIS A 149 4.83 -1.77 -22.16
CA HIS A 149 3.52 -2.41 -22.28
C HIS A 149 2.44 -1.44 -22.76
N TRP A 150 2.43 -0.21 -22.27
CA TRP A 150 1.48 0.83 -22.67
C TRP A 150 2.00 1.79 -23.75
N GLY A 151 3.15 1.48 -24.37
CA GLY A 151 3.71 2.29 -25.46
C GLY A 151 4.22 3.67 -25.02
N VAL A 152 4.58 3.82 -23.75
CA VAL A 152 5.18 5.03 -23.19
C VAL A 152 6.70 4.95 -23.33
N THR A 153 7.33 6.03 -23.80
CA THR A 153 8.79 6.10 -23.93
C THR A 153 9.39 6.73 -22.69
N GLN A 154 10.29 6.03 -22.03
CA GLN A 154 11.14 6.56 -20.97
C GLN A 154 12.43 7.09 -21.59
N MET A 155 12.71 8.38 -21.40
CA MET A 155 13.85 9.05 -22.06
C MET A 155 15.11 8.98 -21.22
N ARG A 156 14.98 9.12 -19.90
CA ARG A 156 16.08 9.19 -18.94
C ARG A 156 15.72 8.39 -17.67
N PRO A 157 15.91 7.08 -17.70
CA PRO A 157 15.72 6.24 -16.49
C PRO A 157 16.54 6.79 -15.33
N HIS A 158 15.95 6.78 -14.13
CA HIS A 158 16.55 7.34 -12.91
C HIS A 158 16.75 8.86 -12.94
N ASP A 159 15.91 9.57 -13.67
CA ASP A 159 15.67 10.99 -13.54
C ASP A 159 14.26 11.15 -12.95
N ALA A 160 14.17 11.68 -11.73
CA ALA A 160 12.89 11.70 -11.01
C ALA A 160 11.74 12.35 -11.81
N LEU A 161 12.03 13.40 -12.59
CA LEU A 161 11.00 14.04 -13.41
C LEU A 161 10.57 13.17 -14.60
N ASP A 162 11.52 12.52 -15.27
CA ASP A 162 11.21 11.62 -16.39
C ASP A 162 10.41 10.40 -15.90
N ASP A 163 10.82 9.80 -14.77
CA ASP A 163 10.17 8.65 -14.18
C ASP A 163 8.75 9.00 -13.68
N ALA A 164 8.57 10.16 -13.05
CA ALA A 164 7.23 10.67 -12.69
C ALA A 164 6.34 10.93 -13.92
N LEU A 165 6.90 11.48 -15.02
CA LEU A 165 6.15 11.70 -16.26
C LEU A 165 5.74 10.37 -16.91
N VAL A 166 6.63 9.38 -16.95
CA VAL A 166 6.31 8.02 -17.41
C VAL A 166 5.21 7.42 -16.54
N LEU A 167 5.36 7.51 -15.23
CA LEU A 167 4.39 6.99 -14.27
C LEU A 167 3.01 7.64 -14.45
N ALA A 168 2.95 8.96 -14.66
CA ALA A 168 1.70 9.67 -14.93
C ALA A 168 1.01 9.17 -16.21
N GLN A 169 1.80 8.90 -17.26
CA GLN A 169 1.26 8.40 -18.54
C GLN A 169 0.74 6.97 -18.43
N ILE A 170 1.40 6.09 -17.68
CA ILE A 170 0.94 4.69 -17.51
C ILE A 170 -0.21 4.58 -16.51
N LEU A 171 -0.35 5.52 -15.59
CA LEU A 171 -1.39 5.49 -14.56
C LEU A 171 -2.80 5.50 -15.17
N LYS A 172 -3.04 6.34 -16.17
CA LYS A 172 -4.33 6.45 -16.83
C LYS A 172 -4.83 5.14 -17.44
N PRO A 173 -4.08 4.45 -18.34
CA PRO A 173 -4.50 3.15 -18.84
C PRO A 173 -4.54 2.06 -17.77
N ALA A 174 -3.70 2.13 -16.73
CA ALA A 174 -3.75 1.19 -15.62
C ALA A 174 -5.04 1.32 -14.82
N LEU A 175 -5.49 2.55 -14.52
CA LEU A 175 -6.78 2.80 -13.85
C LEU A 175 -7.98 2.37 -14.72
N ALA A 176 -7.94 2.63 -16.02
CA ALA A 176 -8.96 2.15 -16.95
C ALA A 176 -9.03 0.62 -16.96
N GLY A 177 -7.89 -0.06 -17.05
CA GLY A 177 -7.80 -1.52 -16.98
C GLY A 177 -8.32 -2.09 -15.66
N ALA A 178 -8.06 -1.40 -14.54
CA ALA A 178 -8.60 -1.79 -13.24
C ALA A 178 -10.13 -1.66 -13.20
N HIS A 179 -10.67 -0.57 -13.75
CA HIS A 179 -12.11 -0.36 -13.84
C HIS A 179 -12.79 -1.45 -14.70
N GLU A 180 -12.25 -1.75 -15.87
CA GLU A 180 -12.78 -2.80 -16.78
C GLU A 180 -12.79 -4.18 -16.14
N ARG A 181 -11.72 -4.52 -15.42
CA ARG A 181 -11.59 -5.81 -14.70
C ARG A 181 -12.27 -5.82 -13.35
N LYS A 182 -12.84 -4.69 -12.91
CA LYS A 182 -13.38 -4.51 -11.54
C LYS A 182 -12.35 -4.83 -10.46
N ALA A 183 -11.06 -4.59 -10.77
CA ALA A 183 -9.98 -4.77 -9.83
C ALA A 183 -9.95 -3.61 -8.82
N TRP A 184 -9.67 -3.93 -7.58
CA TRP A 184 -9.56 -2.92 -6.54
C TRP A 184 -8.27 -2.14 -6.66
N LEU A 185 -8.37 -0.83 -6.46
CA LEU A 185 -7.18 0.01 -6.41
C LEU A 185 -6.44 -0.22 -5.09
N PRO A 186 -5.10 -0.40 -5.12
CA PRO A 186 -4.28 -0.61 -3.91
C PRO A 186 -4.06 0.69 -3.12
N VAL A 187 -5.12 1.43 -2.86
CA VAL A 187 -5.07 2.67 -2.07
C VAL A 187 -5.00 2.31 -0.59
N ARG A 188 -4.02 2.88 0.12
CA ARG A 188 -3.80 2.65 1.55
C ARG A 188 -3.79 3.96 2.32
N PRO A 189 -4.42 4.01 3.49
CA PRO A 189 -4.31 5.15 4.38
C PRO A 189 -2.90 5.24 4.98
N VAL A 190 -2.42 6.44 5.17
CA VAL A 190 -1.24 6.75 5.96
C VAL A 190 -1.63 7.62 7.15
N LYS A 191 -0.84 7.59 8.20
CA LYS A 191 -1.10 8.36 9.41
C LYS A 191 0.13 9.18 9.77
N ARG A 192 -0.14 10.32 10.36
CA ARG A 192 0.88 11.19 10.94
C ARG A 192 0.43 11.61 12.34
N ARG A 193 1.38 11.83 13.20
CA ARG A 193 1.16 12.22 14.59
C ARG A 193 1.88 13.53 14.87
N SER A 194 1.13 14.52 15.33
CA SER A 194 1.68 15.78 15.82
C SER A 194 1.87 15.72 17.33
N TRP A 195 3.03 16.15 17.80
CA TRP A 195 3.40 16.17 19.21
C TRP A 195 3.26 17.59 19.78
N PRO A 196 3.07 17.75 21.10
CA PRO A 196 2.93 19.07 21.74
C PRO A 196 4.14 20.01 21.54
N ASN A 197 5.32 19.45 21.27
CA ASN A 197 6.54 20.22 20.98
C ASN A 197 6.62 20.71 19.50
N GLY A 198 5.57 20.48 18.71
CA GLY A 198 5.53 20.81 17.27
C GLY A 198 6.19 19.78 16.36
N GLN A 199 6.75 18.70 16.92
CA GLN A 199 7.30 17.61 16.10
C GLN A 199 6.15 16.84 15.44
N VAL A 200 6.36 16.50 14.16
CA VAL A 200 5.47 15.62 13.40
C VAL A 200 6.21 14.32 13.10
N THR A 201 5.55 13.20 13.28
CA THR A 201 6.05 11.88 12.86
C THR A 201 5.05 11.24 11.91
N HIS A 202 5.58 10.53 10.91
CA HIS A 202 4.78 9.82 9.93
C HIS A 202 4.86 8.31 10.21
N ASP A 203 3.73 7.63 10.14
CA ASP A 203 3.72 6.19 10.31
C ASP A 203 4.38 5.53 9.09
N GLU A 204 5.15 4.49 9.33
CA GLU A 204 5.69 3.66 8.25
C GLU A 204 4.53 3.00 7.49
N LEU A 205 4.69 2.85 6.17
CA LEU A 205 3.76 2.07 5.37
C LEU A 205 3.90 0.59 5.74
N LEU A 206 3.01 0.15 6.60
CA LEU A 206 2.98 -1.25 6.99
C LEU A 206 2.52 -2.12 5.81
N PRO A 207 3.09 -3.33 5.63
CA PRO A 207 2.58 -4.29 4.67
C PRO A 207 1.08 -4.53 4.85
N LEU A 208 0.35 -4.73 3.73
CA LEU A 208 -1.10 -4.97 3.77
C LEU A 208 -1.48 -6.06 4.78
N ARG A 209 -0.71 -7.14 4.85
CA ARG A 209 -0.92 -8.24 5.80
C ARG A 209 -0.96 -7.77 7.26
N THR A 210 -0.07 -6.83 7.64
CA THR A 210 -0.01 -6.29 9.00
C THR A 210 -1.21 -5.41 9.32
N ILE A 211 -1.65 -4.63 8.35
CA ILE A 211 -2.85 -3.79 8.49
C ILE A 211 -4.08 -4.69 8.57
N ALA A 212 -4.23 -5.61 7.62
CA ALA A 212 -5.38 -6.51 7.52
C ALA A 212 -5.58 -7.37 8.78
N ALA A 213 -4.49 -7.87 9.38
CA ALA A 213 -4.55 -8.66 10.61
C ALA A 213 -5.03 -7.87 11.85
N ARG A 214 -5.03 -6.54 11.78
CA ARG A 214 -5.48 -5.64 12.85
C ARG A 214 -6.87 -5.05 12.60
N LEU A 215 -7.44 -5.25 11.41
CA LEU A 215 -8.77 -4.76 11.11
C LEU A 215 -9.81 -5.53 11.94
N PRO A 216 -10.76 -4.83 12.57
CA PRO A 216 -11.90 -5.49 13.19
C PRO A 216 -12.76 -6.15 12.10
N CYS A 217 -13.32 -7.30 12.42
CA CYS A 217 -14.32 -7.95 11.57
C CYS A 217 -15.71 -7.65 12.12
N ASP A 218 -16.64 -7.30 11.24
CA ASP A 218 -18.03 -6.98 11.63
C ASP A 218 -18.84 -8.21 12.05
N PHE A 219 -18.29 -9.38 11.78
CA PHE A 219 -18.97 -10.65 12.05
C PHE A 219 -18.22 -11.46 13.10
N GLN A 220 -18.97 -12.12 13.96
CA GLN A 220 -18.42 -13.07 14.93
C GLN A 220 -17.77 -14.24 14.22
N ASN A 221 -16.63 -14.72 14.74
CA ASN A 221 -16.01 -15.92 14.22
C ASN A 221 -16.89 -17.14 14.53
N PRO A 222 -17.44 -17.82 13.49
CA PRO A 222 -18.32 -18.97 13.70
C PRO A 222 -17.56 -20.26 14.07
N GLY A 223 -16.22 -20.20 14.10
CA GLY A 223 -15.36 -21.33 14.39
C GLY A 223 -14.67 -21.90 13.15
N ARG A 224 -14.31 -23.18 13.23
CA ARG A 224 -13.53 -23.84 12.17
C ARG A 224 -14.35 -24.14 10.93
N PHE A 225 -13.70 -24.00 9.78
CA PHE A 225 -14.25 -24.42 8.50
C PHE A 225 -14.47 -25.95 8.47
N VAL A 226 -15.54 -26.37 7.83
CA VAL A 226 -15.87 -27.78 7.60
C VAL A 226 -15.93 -28.06 6.11
N ALA A 227 -15.13 -28.99 5.64
CA ALA A 227 -15.09 -29.35 4.22
C ALA A 227 -16.51 -29.72 3.70
N GLY A 228 -16.81 -29.23 2.50
CA GLY A 228 -18.13 -29.41 1.88
C GLY A 228 -19.19 -28.39 2.32
N ARG A 229 -18.90 -27.49 3.25
CA ARG A 229 -19.76 -26.38 3.63
C ARG A 229 -19.27 -25.06 3.05
N PRO A 230 -20.12 -24.05 2.87
CA PRO A 230 -19.68 -22.72 2.46
C PRO A 230 -18.85 -22.05 3.55
N LEU A 231 -18.04 -21.08 3.18
CA LEU A 231 -17.45 -20.13 4.12
C LEU A 231 -18.55 -19.27 4.73
N VAL A 232 -18.33 -18.86 5.98
CA VAL A 232 -19.25 -17.98 6.71
C VAL A 232 -18.52 -16.72 7.07
N GLN A 233 -19.15 -15.55 6.87
CA GLN A 233 -18.57 -14.27 7.28
C GLN A 233 -18.14 -14.30 8.76
N GLY A 234 -16.99 -13.68 9.06
CA GLY A 234 -16.36 -13.75 10.37
C GLY A 234 -15.33 -14.87 10.55
N MET A 235 -15.29 -15.88 9.66
CA MET A 235 -14.22 -16.90 9.71
C MET A 235 -12.84 -16.22 9.58
N ARG A 236 -11.86 -16.69 10.39
CA ARG A 236 -10.48 -16.21 10.36
C ARG A 236 -9.63 -17.08 9.44
N VAL A 237 -9.03 -16.45 8.45
CA VAL A 237 -8.24 -17.07 7.39
C VAL A 237 -6.78 -16.68 7.54
N ALA A 238 -5.88 -17.65 7.63
CA ALA A 238 -4.45 -17.43 7.50
C ALA A 238 -3.95 -17.97 6.16
N LEU A 239 -2.89 -17.36 5.63
CA LEU A 239 -2.27 -17.77 4.37
C LEU A 239 -0.90 -18.38 4.66
N SER A 240 -0.61 -19.54 4.09
CA SER A 240 0.73 -20.13 4.09
C SER A 240 1.62 -19.48 3.02
N ALA A 241 2.93 -19.71 3.08
CA ALA A 241 3.85 -19.24 2.05
C ALA A 241 3.62 -19.97 0.71
N GLU A 242 3.10 -21.15 0.77
CA GLU A 242 2.85 -22.04 -0.34
C GLU A 242 1.43 -21.79 -0.90
N VAL A 243 1.25 -20.65 -1.57
CA VAL A 243 0.04 -20.26 -2.32
C VAL A 243 0.42 -19.77 -3.70
N SER A 244 -0.48 -19.93 -4.67
CA SER A 244 -0.23 -19.59 -6.07
C SER A 244 -0.50 -18.11 -6.37
N HIS A 245 -1.47 -17.50 -5.69
CA HIS A 245 -1.78 -16.08 -5.79
C HIS A 245 -0.93 -15.23 -4.82
N THR A 246 -0.86 -13.94 -5.06
CA THR A 246 -0.15 -13.03 -4.15
C THR A 246 -0.89 -12.90 -2.82
N TYR A 247 -0.13 -12.66 -1.75
CA TYR A 247 -0.72 -12.44 -0.42
C TYR A 247 -1.70 -11.26 -0.42
N GLU A 248 -1.33 -10.20 -1.10
CA GLU A 248 -2.14 -8.99 -1.22
C GLU A 248 -3.51 -9.30 -1.85
N GLU A 249 -3.50 -10.05 -2.95
CA GLU A 249 -4.74 -10.44 -3.62
C GLU A 249 -5.63 -11.31 -2.74
N LEU A 250 -5.06 -12.33 -2.12
CA LEU A 250 -5.83 -13.23 -1.24
C LEU A 250 -6.36 -12.50 -0.01
N ILE A 251 -5.56 -11.63 0.62
CA ILE A 251 -5.99 -10.83 1.77
C ILE A 251 -7.18 -9.94 1.39
N GLU A 252 -7.13 -9.27 0.24
CA GLU A 252 -8.23 -8.42 -0.19
C GLU A 252 -9.51 -9.19 -0.44
N ARG A 253 -9.40 -10.35 -1.07
CA ARG A 253 -10.55 -11.24 -1.29
C ARG A 253 -11.14 -11.75 0.03
N VAL A 254 -10.29 -12.08 1.02
CA VAL A 254 -10.71 -12.43 2.38
C VAL A 254 -11.53 -11.31 3.00
N LEU A 255 -11.00 -10.10 3.00
CA LEU A 255 -11.67 -8.93 3.60
C LEU A 255 -12.96 -8.58 2.86
N HIS A 256 -12.95 -8.65 1.53
CA HIS A 256 -14.15 -8.38 0.71
C HIS A 256 -15.28 -9.35 0.97
N ALA A 257 -14.96 -10.61 1.19
CA ALA A 257 -15.95 -11.62 1.52
C ALA A 257 -16.52 -11.49 2.95
N GLY A 258 -16.06 -10.51 3.74
CA GLY A 258 -16.46 -10.34 5.14
C GLY A 258 -15.80 -11.34 6.09
N LEU A 259 -14.67 -11.92 5.68
CA LEU A 259 -13.84 -12.78 6.50
C LEU A 259 -12.77 -11.96 7.22
N ALA A 260 -12.20 -12.49 8.28
CA ALA A 260 -11.08 -11.89 8.98
C ALA A 260 -9.75 -12.48 8.50
N TYR A 261 -8.77 -11.64 8.20
CA TYR A 261 -7.41 -12.12 7.93
C TYR A 261 -6.61 -12.28 9.24
N ALA A 262 -5.83 -13.35 9.33
CA ALA A 262 -4.91 -13.61 10.44
C ALA A 262 -3.46 -13.77 9.92
N ASP A 263 -2.53 -13.01 10.49
CA ASP A 263 -1.10 -13.13 10.13
C ASP A 263 -0.38 -14.25 10.93
N ILE A 264 -1.07 -14.85 11.88
CA ILE A 264 -0.62 -16.00 12.68
C ILE A 264 -1.68 -17.10 12.69
N VAL A 265 -1.25 -18.34 12.91
CA VAL A 265 -2.13 -19.50 13.13
C VAL A 265 -2.33 -19.70 14.62
N ASP A 266 -3.56 -19.64 15.08
CA ASP A 266 -3.95 -19.81 16.49
C ASP A 266 -5.26 -20.60 16.64
N GLN A 267 -5.74 -20.75 17.87
CA GLN A 267 -6.98 -21.46 18.17
C GLN A 267 -8.24 -20.87 17.53
N GLN A 268 -8.19 -19.59 17.16
CA GLN A 268 -9.29 -18.88 16.51
C GLN A 268 -9.23 -18.95 14.98
N THR A 269 -8.15 -19.48 14.41
CA THR A 269 -8.01 -19.64 12.96
C THR A 269 -9.02 -20.69 12.47
N SER A 270 -9.83 -20.29 11.51
CA SER A 270 -10.91 -21.14 10.93
C SER A 270 -10.37 -22.09 9.87
N LEU A 271 -9.46 -21.61 9.03
CA LEU A 271 -8.77 -22.37 7.99
C LEU A 271 -7.44 -21.71 7.61
N VAL A 272 -6.57 -22.49 6.98
CA VAL A 272 -5.33 -22.00 6.37
C VAL A 272 -5.33 -22.32 4.88
N VAL A 273 -5.03 -21.33 4.04
CA VAL A 273 -4.85 -21.53 2.60
C VAL A 273 -3.42 -21.97 2.35
N CYS A 274 -3.24 -23.13 1.74
CA CYS A 274 -1.95 -23.77 1.49
C CYS A 274 -2.07 -24.75 0.33
N ASP A 275 -1.23 -24.59 -0.69
CA ASP A 275 -1.21 -25.48 -1.86
C ASP A 275 -0.37 -26.74 -1.63
N GLU A 276 0.50 -26.74 -0.61
CA GLU A 276 1.34 -27.90 -0.29
C GLU A 276 0.54 -28.97 0.47
N PRO A 277 0.40 -30.19 -0.08
CA PRO A 277 -0.24 -31.30 0.60
C PRO A 277 0.70 -31.88 1.66
N GLY A 278 0.41 -31.64 2.95
CA GLY A 278 1.24 -32.15 4.06
C GLY A 278 2.52 -31.34 4.29
N PRO A 279 2.40 -30.02 4.50
CA PRO A 279 3.55 -29.15 4.70
C PRO A 279 4.36 -29.55 5.96
N GLU A 280 5.68 -29.58 5.85
CA GLU A 280 6.58 -29.96 6.94
C GLU A 280 7.03 -28.77 7.81
N GLN A 281 6.69 -27.54 7.41
CA GLN A 281 7.05 -26.30 8.10
C GLN A 281 6.04 -25.20 7.84
N GLY A 282 6.23 -24.06 8.50
CA GLY A 282 5.41 -22.86 8.27
C GLY A 282 3.98 -22.96 8.82
N ARG A 283 3.10 -22.12 8.28
CA ARG A 283 1.71 -22.01 8.76
C ARG A 283 0.86 -23.24 8.40
N GLY A 284 1.13 -23.86 7.27
CA GLY A 284 0.46 -25.09 6.88
C GLY A 284 0.74 -26.23 7.86
N TYR A 285 2.01 -26.40 8.26
CA TYR A 285 2.41 -27.37 9.30
C TYR A 285 1.75 -27.04 10.64
N GLN A 286 1.79 -25.79 11.09
CA GLN A 286 1.14 -25.35 12.34
C GLN A 286 -0.37 -25.65 12.34
N ALA A 287 -1.03 -25.44 11.20
CA ALA A 287 -2.43 -25.77 11.03
C ALA A 287 -2.70 -27.27 11.21
N GLY A 288 -1.86 -28.12 10.62
CA GLY A 288 -1.93 -29.58 10.77
C GLY A 288 -1.83 -30.02 12.22
N GLU A 289 -0.83 -29.51 12.97
CA GLU A 289 -0.63 -29.80 14.40
C GLU A 289 -1.83 -29.37 15.26
N MET A 290 -2.52 -28.29 14.86
CA MET A 290 -3.68 -27.77 15.57
C MET A 290 -5.01 -28.32 15.06
N GLY A 291 -5.00 -29.23 14.08
CA GLY A 291 -6.20 -29.79 13.43
C GLY A 291 -7.04 -28.72 12.74
N ILE A 292 -6.41 -27.66 12.21
CA ILE A 292 -7.07 -26.60 11.43
C ILE A 292 -7.11 -27.07 9.96
N PRO A 293 -8.27 -26.97 9.29
CA PRO A 293 -8.39 -27.38 7.89
C PRO A 293 -7.44 -26.60 6.96
N LEU A 294 -6.79 -27.33 6.06
CA LEU A 294 -6.07 -26.77 4.92
C LEU A 294 -6.97 -26.75 3.69
N VAL A 295 -6.91 -25.68 2.93
CA VAL A 295 -7.65 -25.50 1.68
C VAL A 295 -6.66 -25.02 0.64
N THR A 296 -6.68 -25.59 -0.57
CA THR A 296 -5.84 -25.08 -1.65
C THR A 296 -6.30 -23.69 -2.08
N ASP A 297 -5.40 -22.92 -2.65
CA ASP A 297 -5.68 -21.59 -3.17
C ASP A 297 -6.85 -21.60 -4.18
N ALA A 298 -6.82 -22.53 -5.14
CA ALA A 298 -7.87 -22.67 -6.15
C ALA A 298 -9.24 -23.01 -5.54
N ASP A 299 -9.28 -23.94 -4.58
CA ASP A 299 -10.53 -24.30 -3.89
C ASP A 299 -11.04 -23.14 -3.03
N PHE A 300 -10.11 -22.41 -2.39
CA PHE A 300 -10.45 -21.25 -1.58
C PHE A 300 -11.13 -20.15 -2.39
N LEU A 301 -10.62 -19.84 -3.59
CA LEU A 301 -11.27 -18.87 -4.48
C LEU A 301 -12.69 -19.29 -4.85
N GLY A 302 -12.90 -20.56 -5.16
CA GLY A 302 -14.24 -21.10 -5.43
C GLY A 302 -15.17 -21.08 -4.20
N LEU A 303 -14.63 -21.17 -2.99
CA LEU A 303 -15.38 -21.04 -1.75
C LEU A 303 -15.77 -19.60 -1.45
N LEU A 304 -14.88 -18.63 -1.75
CA LEU A 304 -15.13 -17.20 -1.56
C LEU A 304 -16.38 -16.71 -2.31
N GLU A 305 -16.59 -17.19 -3.54
CA GLU A 305 -17.77 -16.85 -4.35
C GLU A 305 -19.10 -17.28 -3.73
N ARG A 306 -19.06 -18.27 -2.83
CA ARG A 306 -20.22 -18.87 -2.17
C ARG A 306 -20.27 -18.58 -0.67
N THR A 307 -19.53 -17.59 -0.20
CA THR A 307 -19.54 -17.18 1.21
C THR A 307 -20.95 -16.75 1.64
N VAL A 308 -21.41 -17.28 2.77
CA VAL A 308 -22.74 -16.95 3.32
C VAL A 308 -22.63 -15.97 4.48
N GLY A 309 -23.75 -15.27 4.78
CA GLY A 309 -23.82 -14.28 5.85
C GLY A 309 -23.46 -14.85 7.22
N GLY A 310 -22.69 -14.09 8.00
CA GLY A 310 -22.33 -14.37 9.39
C GLY A 310 -23.22 -13.66 10.40
N THR A 311 -23.00 -13.93 11.68
CA THR A 311 -23.64 -13.20 12.79
C THR A 311 -22.88 -11.91 13.01
N GLY A 312 -23.53 -10.75 12.91
CA GLY A 312 -22.93 -9.46 13.21
C GLY A 312 -22.43 -9.38 14.65
N VAL A 313 -21.33 -8.66 14.86
CA VAL A 313 -20.92 -8.25 16.20
C VAL A 313 -21.90 -7.17 16.64
N GLU A 314 -22.73 -7.43 17.65
CA GLU A 314 -23.56 -6.40 18.25
C GLU A 314 -22.61 -5.33 18.83
N GLU A 315 -22.72 -4.09 18.35
CA GLU A 315 -22.15 -2.96 19.07
C GLU A 315 -22.84 -2.93 20.44
N PHE A 316 -22.15 -3.40 21.46
CA PHE A 316 -22.49 -3.00 22.81
C PHE A 316 -22.28 -1.49 22.88
N ALA A 317 -23.38 -0.76 22.70
CA ALA A 317 -23.45 0.68 22.94
C ALA A 317 -23.32 0.90 24.45
N ASP A 318 -22.17 0.59 25.02
CA ASP A 318 -21.78 1.09 26.33
C ASP A 318 -21.20 2.48 26.14
N ALA A 319 -22.12 3.48 26.16
CA ALA A 319 -21.82 4.89 26.09
C ALA A 319 -20.90 5.39 27.22
N THR A 320 -20.46 4.51 28.11
CA THR A 320 -19.63 4.81 29.29
C THR A 320 -18.14 4.58 29.07
N LEU A 321 -17.71 3.97 27.96
CA LEU A 321 -16.27 3.70 27.68
C LEU A 321 -15.63 4.59 26.62
N ARG A 322 -16.29 5.67 26.18
CA ARG A 322 -15.70 6.70 25.30
C ARG A 322 -15.05 7.86 26.09
N GLY A 323 -14.56 7.60 27.26
CA GLY A 323 -13.72 8.51 28.04
C GLY A 323 -12.52 7.74 28.55
N ASP A 324 -11.33 8.18 28.17
CA ASP A 324 -10.08 7.98 28.91
C ASP A 324 -9.39 6.59 28.90
N GLN A 325 -9.17 5.93 27.76
CA GLN A 325 -8.17 4.85 27.72
C GLN A 325 -7.34 4.73 26.43
N PHE A 326 -6.92 5.84 25.82
CA PHE A 326 -5.78 5.84 24.90
C PHE A 326 -4.76 6.92 25.29
N THR A 327 -4.39 6.92 26.55
CA THR A 327 -3.11 7.45 27.03
C THR A 327 -2.42 6.27 27.67
N LEU A 328 -1.36 5.79 27.03
CA LEU A 328 -0.17 5.20 27.65
C LEU A 328 0.50 4.20 26.70
N PHE A 329 1.71 4.54 26.46
CA PHE A 329 2.88 3.90 25.88
C PHE A 329 3.13 4.14 24.40
#